data_75eb6c530a72429a83c39fd4e98015f0
#
_entry.id   75eb6c530a72429a83c39fd4e98015f0
#
_cell.length_a   1.000
_cell.length_b   1.000
_cell.length_c   1.000
_cell.angle_alpha   90.00
_cell.angle_beta   90.00
_cell.angle_gamma   90.00
#
_symmetry.space_group_name_H-M   'P 1'
#
loop_
_entity.id
_entity.type
_entity.pdbx_description
1 polymer ?
#
loop_
_entity_poly.entity_id
_entity_poly.type
_entity_poly.pdbx_seq_one_letter_code
_entity_poly.pdbx_strand_id
1 'polypeptide(L)'
;MKKFLKILLRIWRCQVTFLGYLFSIILIVMLGLAFVWYPYKVSSYKPATPTHLKQKKEYLKSVKDAAANATIKPNIVIILFDDLGYGDLSAYGNKLIQTPSIDSVASTGVKFNNFYSSSPVCTPSRAGLLTGRLPIRTLAGSVFFQTGSTIGNFRKAMGNANELPKDEVLLPEVLKAAGYTTGMLGKWHLGDIDGHLPNDFGFDEFFGVHYSNDMLPLNVYRNETVEIEDKTVLVNGGKSHTDHQDEIEIYGLDQSTLTQSYTKEAAKFISQNKDNPFLLYFAHSFPHVPHYASKMHKGQSEGGLYGDVVEDLDRSVKMVMDALKVNGLEENTIVIITSDNGADYNGSAGNLKGKKQQTYEGGQRVPMIIKWKDHLPSGLVTNEMAMNTDFFPTILDLLGLPLPKDRVIDGKNIFSVFEGQKSPHEYLYYTKNTNGEIQGIRNDRYKYHIAAYEALPLFGSIGFVRNKKPQLNDLLLDNEAHNLIEKYPGISAKLKDEMEKKIKELDLGNNKRGWVE
;
A
#
# COMPACT_ATOMS: atom_id res chain seq x y z
N MET A 1 -3.08 68.98 29.02
CA MET A 1 -3.60 68.31 27.84
C MET A 1 -2.58 68.17 26.73
N LYS A 2 -1.93 69.19 26.16
CA LYS A 2 -0.93 69.11 25.06
C LYS A 2 0.33 68.30 25.40
N LYS A 3 0.85 68.29 26.64
CA LYS A 3 1.99 67.45 27.04
C LYS A 3 1.62 65.95 27.08
N PHE A 4 0.45 65.63 27.59
CA PHE A 4 -0.05 64.23 27.67
C PHE A 4 -0.28 63.64 26.28
N LEU A 5 -0.85 64.41 25.36
CA LEU A 5 -1.06 63.96 23.95
C LEU A 5 0.27 63.70 23.22
N LYS A 6 1.32 64.51 23.48
CA LYS A 6 2.66 64.28 22.93
C LYS A 6 3.32 62.97 23.44
N ILE A 7 3.08 62.60 24.68
CA ILE A 7 3.57 61.37 25.28
C ILE A 7 2.84 60.18 24.66
N LEU A 8 1.53 60.21 24.54
CA LEU A 8 0.73 59.16 23.91
C LEU A 8 1.12 58.96 22.44
N LEU A 9 1.34 60.02 21.67
CA LEU A 9 1.83 59.95 20.28
C LEU A 9 3.24 59.35 20.16
N ARG A 10 4.13 59.62 21.13
CA ARG A 10 5.45 58.99 21.18
C ARG A 10 5.35 57.49 21.46
N ILE A 11 4.56 57.11 22.46
CA ILE A 11 4.32 55.68 22.78
C ILE A 11 3.70 54.97 21.58
N TRP A 12 2.69 55.54 20.94
CA TRP A 12 2.06 54.97 19.75
C TRP A 12 3.06 54.82 18.59
N ARG A 13 3.88 55.85 18.31
CA ARG A 13 4.94 55.75 17.29
C ARG A 13 5.97 54.68 17.63
N CYS A 14 6.43 54.58 18.88
CA CYS A 14 7.33 53.51 19.31
C CYS A 14 6.72 52.13 19.12
N GLN A 15 5.44 51.93 19.46
CA GLN A 15 4.74 50.64 19.27
C GLN A 15 4.58 50.28 17.79
N VAL A 16 4.18 51.24 16.95
CA VAL A 16 4.05 51.04 15.50
C VAL A 16 5.41 50.69 14.87
N THR A 17 6.49 51.37 15.29
CA THR A 17 7.85 51.10 14.81
C THR A 17 8.32 49.72 15.28
N PHE A 18 8.08 49.35 16.53
CA PHE A 18 8.42 48.03 17.07
C PHE A 18 7.67 46.91 16.33
N LEU A 19 6.36 47.06 16.12
CA LEU A 19 5.56 46.10 15.35
C LEU A 19 6.05 45.99 13.90
N GLY A 20 6.45 47.12 13.30
CA GLY A 20 7.03 47.14 11.95
C GLY A 20 8.35 46.37 11.87
N TYR A 21 9.26 46.54 12.85
CA TYR A 21 10.50 45.77 12.92
C TYR A 21 10.22 44.28 13.16
N LEU A 22 9.30 43.93 14.07
CA LEU A 22 8.92 42.55 14.34
C LEU A 22 8.35 41.89 13.09
N PHE A 23 7.46 42.58 12.37
CA PHE A 23 6.92 42.07 11.10
C PHE A 23 8.02 41.90 10.05
N SER A 24 8.96 42.84 9.93
CA SER A 24 10.09 42.71 8.98
C SER A 24 10.99 41.51 9.32
N ILE A 25 11.28 41.28 10.60
CA ILE A 25 12.08 40.15 11.07
C ILE A 25 11.34 38.83 10.74
N ILE A 26 10.04 38.76 11.04
CA ILE A 26 9.23 37.58 10.72
C ILE A 26 9.24 37.32 9.20
N LEU A 27 9.06 38.38 8.40
CA LEU A 27 9.09 38.25 6.93
C LEU A 27 10.44 37.75 6.42
N ILE A 28 11.56 38.27 6.92
CA ILE A 28 12.91 37.85 6.56
C ILE A 28 13.12 36.38 6.94
N VAL A 29 12.69 35.98 8.15
CA VAL A 29 12.77 34.58 8.59
C VAL A 29 11.91 33.67 7.68
N MET A 30 10.69 34.09 7.38
CA MET A 30 9.81 33.34 6.48
C MET A 30 10.39 33.20 5.06
N LEU A 31 10.97 34.27 4.53
CA LEU A 31 11.66 34.24 3.23
C LEU A 31 12.91 33.34 3.29
N GLY A 32 13.70 33.43 4.36
CA GLY A 32 14.83 32.52 4.57
C GLY A 32 14.42 31.06 4.65
N LEU A 33 13.34 30.76 5.35
CA LEU A 33 12.78 29.41 5.40
C LEU A 33 12.26 28.95 4.02
N ALA A 34 11.53 29.80 3.32
CA ALA A 34 10.92 29.45 2.04
C ALA A 34 11.94 29.33 0.89
N PHE A 35 12.91 30.23 0.80
CA PHE A 35 13.79 30.33 -0.37
C PHE A 35 15.19 29.71 -0.16
N VAL A 36 15.60 29.49 1.07
CA VAL A 36 16.93 28.94 1.39
C VAL A 36 16.85 27.58 2.08
N TRP A 37 16.23 27.55 3.26
CA TRP A 37 16.18 26.32 4.07
C TRP A 37 15.34 25.22 3.44
N TYR A 38 14.15 25.56 2.95
CA TYR A 38 13.22 24.58 2.39
C TYR A 38 13.76 23.90 1.13
N PRO A 39 14.22 24.64 0.08
CA PRO A 39 14.84 24.00 -1.08
C PRO A 39 16.09 23.20 -0.75
N TYR A 40 16.93 23.72 0.18
CA TYR A 40 18.13 22.99 0.64
C TYR A 40 17.75 21.65 1.29
N LYS A 41 16.75 21.64 2.18
CA LYS A 41 16.29 20.40 2.83
C LYS A 41 15.72 19.40 1.84
N VAL A 42 14.91 19.85 0.88
CA VAL A 42 14.36 18.98 -0.17
C VAL A 42 15.48 18.36 -1.01
N SER A 43 16.44 19.16 -1.45
CA SER A 43 17.55 18.70 -2.30
C SER A 43 18.59 17.85 -1.57
N SER A 44 18.75 18.04 -0.26
CA SER A 44 19.72 17.31 0.57
C SER A 44 19.21 15.98 1.10
N TYR A 45 17.92 15.68 0.94
CA TYR A 45 17.35 14.42 1.40
C TYR A 45 17.86 13.23 0.58
N LYS A 46 18.58 12.31 1.22
CA LYS A 46 19.16 11.10 0.58
C LYS A 46 18.99 9.91 1.54
N PRO A 47 17.90 9.15 1.42
CA PRO A 47 17.60 8.07 2.38
C PRO A 47 18.48 6.82 2.20
N ALA A 48 18.99 6.56 0.99
CA ALA A 48 19.83 5.41 0.69
C ALA A 48 21.32 5.68 0.98
N THR A 49 22.06 4.67 1.43
CA THR A 49 23.49 4.77 1.70
C THR A 49 24.33 3.98 0.70
N PRO A 50 25.57 4.42 0.36
CA PRO A 50 26.45 3.68 -0.53
C PRO A 50 26.75 2.25 -0.05
N THR A 51 26.87 2.05 1.26
CA THR A 51 27.14 0.74 1.87
C THR A 51 26.00 -0.23 1.57
N HIS A 52 24.76 0.16 1.87
CA HIS A 52 23.58 -0.71 1.67
C HIS A 52 23.26 -0.92 0.18
N LEU A 53 23.57 0.06 -0.68
CA LEU A 53 23.50 -0.14 -2.14
C LEU A 53 24.49 -1.20 -2.63
N LYS A 54 25.72 -1.24 -2.05
CA LYS A 54 26.69 -2.27 -2.36
C LYS A 54 26.23 -3.64 -1.88
N GLN A 55 25.77 -3.74 -0.63
CA GLN A 55 25.23 -4.98 -0.05
C GLN A 55 24.05 -5.53 -0.86
N LYS A 56 23.12 -4.65 -1.30
CA LYS A 56 22.02 -5.03 -2.21
C LYS A 56 22.56 -5.66 -3.51
N LYS A 57 23.56 -5.06 -4.15
CA LYS A 57 24.16 -5.61 -5.39
C LYS A 57 24.81 -6.97 -5.15
N GLU A 58 25.53 -7.14 -4.04
CA GLU A 58 26.15 -8.40 -3.65
C GLU A 58 25.10 -9.47 -3.39
N TYR A 59 24.00 -9.11 -2.68
CA TYR A 59 22.88 -10.01 -2.45
C TYR A 59 22.22 -10.46 -3.77
N LEU A 60 21.88 -9.55 -4.68
CA LEU A 60 21.27 -9.90 -5.97
C LEU A 60 22.18 -10.80 -6.82
N LYS A 61 23.50 -10.65 -6.71
CA LYS A 61 24.44 -11.58 -7.33
C LYS A 61 24.34 -12.97 -6.71
N SER A 62 24.27 -13.07 -5.38
CA SER A 62 24.12 -14.36 -4.69
C SER A 62 22.81 -15.07 -5.05
N VAL A 63 21.72 -14.30 -5.29
CA VAL A 63 20.46 -14.82 -5.79
C VAL A 63 20.62 -15.45 -7.17
N LYS A 64 21.32 -14.76 -8.08
CA LYS A 64 21.58 -15.29 -9.42
C LYS A 64 22.33 -16.63 -9.37
N ASP A 65 23.31 -16.73 -8.48
CA ASP A 65 24.11 -17.95 -8.30
C ASP A 65 23.25 -19.09 -7.71
N ALA A 66 22.37 -18.79 -6.74
CA ALA A 66 21.46 -19.76 -6.14
C ALA A 66 20.38 -20.25 -7.13
N ALA A 67 19.85 -19.35 -7.95
CA ALA A 67 18.80 -19.65 -8.93
C ALA A 67 19.22 -20.65 -10.04
N ALA A 68 20.52 -20.83 -10.24
CA ALA A 68 21.06 -21.84 -11.15
C ALA A 68 20.73 -23.28 -10.70
N ASN A 69 20.45 -23.48 -9.40
CA ASN A 69 20.10 -24.75 -8.79
C ASN A 69 18.60 -24.89 -8.49
N ALA A 70 17.78 -23.92 -8.85
CA ALA A 70 16.34 -23.95 -8.61
C ALA A 70 15.67 -25.09 -9.41
N THR A 71 14.95 -25.96 -8.71
CA THR A 71 14.29 -27.15 -9.31
C THR A 71 12.92 -26.82 -9.88
N ILE A 72 12.25 -25.78 -9.38
CA ILE A 72 10.94 -25.31 -9.84
C ILE A 72 11.00 -23.81 -10.11
N LYS A 73 10.28 -23.36 -11.13
CA LYS A 73 10.16 -21.94 -11.49
C LYS A 73 8.73 -21.65 -11.96
N PRO A 74 7.72 -21.71 -11.06
CA PRO A 74 6.36 -21.36 -11.45
C PRO A 74 6.26 -19.88 -11.81
N ASN A 75 5.36 -19.54 -12.72
CA ASN A 75 4.95 -18.16 -12.92
C ASN A 75 4.26 -17.64 -11.65
N ILE A 76 4.36 -16.36 -11.41
CA ILE A 76 3.75 -15.72 -10.26
C ILE A 76 2.91 -14.54 -10.76
N VAL A 77 1.62 -14.56 -10.48
CA VAL A 77 0.67 -13.48 -10.80
C VAL A 77 0.11 -12.96 -9.47
N ILE A 78 0.41 -11.72 -9.14
CA ILE A 78 -0.15 -11.03 -7.97
C ILE A 78 -1.14 -9.98 -8.47
N ILE A 79 -2.43 -10.22 -8.28
CA ILE A 79 -3.51 -9.27 -8.58
C ILE A 79 -3.81 -8.52 -7.30
N LEU A 80 -3.45 -7.23 -7.28
CA LEU A 80 -3.62 -6.35 -6.14
C LEU A 80 -4.66 -5.29 -6.45
N PHE A 81 -5.72 -5.23 -5.66
CA PHE A 81 -6.71 -4.16 -5.74
C PHE A 81 -6.34 -3.00 -4.82
N ASP A 82 -6.83 -1.81 -5.14
CA ASP A 82 -6.60 -0.58 -4.39
C ASP A 82 -7.87 -0.22 -3.61
N ASP A 83 -7.81 -0.27 -2.27
CA ASP A 83 -8.94 0.01 -1.37
C ASP A 83 -10.10 -1.02 -1.40
N LEU A 84 -9.90 -2.23 -1.91
CA LEU A 84 -10.93 -3.25 -1.90
C LEU A 84 -11.13 -3.80 -0.48
N GLY A 85 -12.33 -3.66 0.04
CA GLY A 85 -12.67 -4.09 1.39
C GLY A 85 -12.88 -5.60 1.52
N TYR A 86 -12.75 -6.08 2.76
CA TYR A 86 -12.98 -7.48 3.10
C TYR A 86 -14.38 -7.97 2.69
N GLY A 87 -15.39 -7.12 2.79
CA GLY A 87 -16.79 -7.43 2.46
C GLY A 87 -17.23 -7.05 1.05
N ASP A 88 -16.32 -6.71 0.14
CA ASP A 88 -16.70 -6.27 -1.21
C ASP A 88 -16.90 -7.42 -2.19
N LEU A 89 -16.32 -8.60 -1.92
CA LEU A 89 -16.40 -9.76 -2.79
C LEU A 89 -17.54 -10.71 -2.39
N SER A 90 -18.22 -11.34 -3.36
CA SER A 90 -19.25 -12.34 -3.09
C SER A 90 -18.70 -13.57 -2.36
N ALA A 91 -17.44 -13.99 -2.62
CA ALA A 91 -16.76 -15.04 -1.86
C ALA A 91 -16.57 -14.71 -0.36
N TYR A 92 -16.66 -13.44 0.02
CA TYR A 92 -16.58 -12.94 1.39
C TYR A 92 -17.93 -12.45 1.93
N GLY A 93 -19.03 -12.76 1.21
CA GLY A 93 -20.40 -12.57 1.69
C GLY A 93 -21.13 -11.34 1.17
N ASN A 94 -20.58 -10.60 0.20
CA ASN A 94 -21.33 -9.54 -0.47
C ASN A 94 -22.54 -10.13 -1.21
N LYS A 95 -23.68 -9.45 -1.13
CA LYS A 95 -24.93 -9.88 -1.79
C LYS A 95 -25.31 -9.02 -2.98
N LEU A 96 -24.80 -7.79 -3.02
CA LEU A 96 -25.13 -6.78 -4.03
C LEU A 96 -24.12 -6.74 -5.17
N ILE A 97 -22.84 -7.07 -4.89
CA ILE A 97 -21.75 -7.07 -5.86
C ILE A 97 -21.45 -8.50 -6.24
N GLN A 98 -21.46 -8.81 -7.54
CA GLN A 98 -21.26 -10.15 -8.05
C GLN A 98 -19.83 -10.32 -8.59
N THR A 99 -19.06 -11.24 -7.99
CA THR A 99 -17.66 -11.51 -8.39
C THR A 99 -17.43 -12.97 -8.74
N PRO A 100 -18.16 -13.53 -9.75
CA PRO A 100 -18.16 -14.97 -10.04
C PRO A 100 -16.80 -15.51 -10.47
N SER A 101 -15.94 -14.69 -11.08
CA SER A 101 -14.62 -15.15 -11.52
C SER A 101 -13.66 -15.27 -10.32
N ILE A 102 -13.67 -14.29 -9.42
CA ILE A 102 -12.91 -14.35 -8.16
C ILE A 102 -13.43 -15.49 -7.27
N ASP A 103 -14.76 -15.71 -7.22
CA ASP A 103 -15.38 -16.80 -6.49
C ASP A 103 -14.94 -18.17 -7.04
N SER A 104 -14.80 -18.29 -8.36
CA SER A 104 -14.26 -19.50 -9.00
C SER A 104 -12.81 -19.77 -8.59
N VAL A 105 -11.97 -18.74 -8.51
CA VAL A 105 -10.60 -18.89 -8.01
C VAL A 105 -10.61 -19.30 -6.54
N ALA A 106 -11.46 -18.68 -5.72
CA ALA A 106 -11.60 -18.98 -4.28
C ALA A 106 -12.07 -20.43 -4.04
N SER A 107 -13.04 -20.89 -4.82
CA SER A 107 -13.61 -22.26 -4.68
C SER A 107 -12.65 -23.35 -5.16
N THR A 108 -11.64 -23.01 -5.96
CA THR A 108 -10.64 -23.95 -6.50
C THR A 108 -9.23 -23.68 -5.98
N GLY A 109 -9.06 -22.78 -5.04
CA GLY A 109 -7.81 -22.41 -4.38
C GLY A 109 -7.95 -22.40 -2.86
N VAL A 110 -7.12 -21.61 -2.20
CA VAL A 110 -7.12 -21.41 -0.75
C VAL A 110 -7.60 -20.00 -0.44
N LYS A 111 -8.65 -19.88 0.37
CA LYS A 111 -9.23 -18.62 0.82
C LYS A 111 -8.84 -18.34 2.27
N PHE A 112 -8.33 -17.16 2.55
CA PHE A 112 -7.97 -16.71 3.88
C PHE A 112 -9.08 -15.86 4.50
N ASN A 113 -9.48 -16.20 5.72
CA ASN A 113 -10.38 -15.37 6.52
C ASN A 113 -9.60 -14.35 7.38
N ASN A 114 -8.32 -14.58 7.66
CA ASN A 114 -7.48 -13.74 8.53
C ASN A 114 -6.17 -13.33 7.84
N PHE A 115 -6.29 -12.65 6.69
CA PHE A 115 -5.17 -12.07 5.99
C PHE A 115 -5.14 -10.54 6.16
N TYR A 116 -3.94 -9.99 6.33
CA TYR A 116 -3.77 -8.57 6.69
C TYR A 116 -2.80 -7.86 5.77
N SER A 117 -3.14 -6.62 5.44
CA SER A 117 -2.18 -5.66 4.92
C SER A 117 -1.26 -5.16 6.03
N SER A 118 -0.01 -4.84 5.73
CA SER A 118 0.95 -4.31 6.70
C SER A 118 0.69 -2.86 7.11
N SER A 119 -0.26 -2.20 6.45
CA SER A 119 -0.70 -0.84 6.76
C SER A 119 -2.13 -0.60 6.29
N PRO A 120 -2.90 0.29 6.94
CA PRO A 120 -4.25 0.65 6.50
C PRO A 120 -4.28 1.68 5.36
N VAL A 121 -3.16 1.86 4.61
CA VAL A 121 -3.04 2.76 3.45
C VAL A 121 -2.05 2.24 2.41
N CYS A 122 -2.22 2.68 1.16
CA CYS A 122 -1.60 2.13 -0.07
C CYS A 122 -0.08 2.06 -0.04
N THR A 123 0.65 3.21 -0.03
CA THR A 123 2.12 3.25 -0.13
C THR A 123 2.81 2.34 0.88
N PRO A 124 2.51 2.43 2.20
CA PRO A 124 3.16 1.58 3.19
C PRO A 124 2.88 0.09 2.97
N SER A 125 1.65 -0.25 2.61
CA SER A 125 1.26 -1.63 2.37
C SER A 125 1.95 -2.23 1.14
N ARG A 126 2.03 -1.47 0.03
CA ARG A 126 2.75 -1.88 -1.19
C ARG A 126 4.24 -2.06 -0.93
N ALA A 127 4.85 -1.15 -0.16
CA ALA A 127 6.24 -1.30 0.27
C ALA A 127 6.44 -2.57 1.12
N GLY A 128 5.53 -2.84 2.07
CA GLY A 128 5.57 -4.05 2.89
C GLY A 128 5.47 -5.34 2.08
N LEU A 129 4.52 -5.39 1.13
CA LEU A 129 4.31 -6.53 0.24
C LEU A 129 5.56 -6.85 -0.59
N LEU A 130 6.15 -5.82 -1.21
CA LEU A 130 7.26 -6.01 -2.14
C LEU A 130 8.61 -6.24 -1.45
N THR A 131 8.78 -5.84 -0.18
CA THR A 131 10.04 -5.96 0.57
C THR A 131 10.06 -7.04 1.64
N GLY A 132 8.88 -7.53 2.06
CA GLY A 132 8.74 -8.43 3.22
C GLY A 132 9.00 -7.74 4.57
N ARG A 133 8.95 -6.40 4.64
CA ARG A 133 9.35 -5.62 5.81
C ARG A 133 8.23 -4.71 6.31
N LEU A 134 8.17 -4.46 7.60
CA LEU A 134 7.23 -3.49 8.15
C LEU A 134 7.48 -2.09 7.54
N PRO A 135 6.43 -1.33 7.23
CA PRO A 135 6.53 -0.04 6.53
C PRO A 135 7.49 0.97 7.17
N ILE A 136 7.60 0.97 8.49
CA ILE A 136 8.53 1.86 9.22
C ILE A 136 9.99 1.61 8.83
N ARG A 137 10.38 0.36 8.52
CA ARG A 137 11.76 0.01 8.12
C ARG A 137 12.10 0.51 6.73
N THR A 138 11.10 0.57 5.85
CA THR A 138 11.28 1.00 4.45
C THR A 138 11.22 2.52 4.27
N LEU A 139 11.02 3.28 5.35
CA LEU A 139 10.73 4.72 5.36
C LEU A 139 9.43 5.09 4.59
N ALA A 140 8.69 4.10 4.11
CA ALA A 140 7.39 4.27 3.47
C ALA A 140 6.24 4.15 4.51
N GLY A 141 6.40 4.73 5.70
CA GLY A 141 5.42 4.64 6.79
C GLY A 141 4.14 5.46 6.59
N SER A 142 4.02 6.20 5.49
CA SER A 142 2.83 6.98 5.13
C SER A 142 2.75 7.16 3.62
N VAL A 143 1.60 7.62 3.13
CA VAL A 143 1.35 7.86 1.70
C VAL A 143 2.37 8.82 1.11
N PHE A 144 2.89 8.49 -0.07
CA PHE A 144 3.74 9.36 -0.88
C PHE A 144 2.89 10.22 -1.80
N PHE A 145 3.42 11.37 -2.20
CA PHE A 145 2.77 12.34 -3.06
C PHE A 145 3.66 12.66 -4.26
N GLN A 146 3.04 13.09 -5.35
CA GLN A 146 3.76 13.47 -6.56
C GLN A 146 4.90 14.44 -6.27
N THR A 147 6.01 14.25 -6.97
CA THR A 147 7.15 15.16 -6.94
C THR A 147 6.73 16.55 -7.42
N GLY A 148 7.21 17.58 -6.74
CA GLY A 148 6.80 18.96 -7.00
C GLY A 148 5.51 19.38 -6.31
N SER A 149 4.68 18.45 -5.81
CA SER A 149 3.52 18.81 -5.01
C SER A 149 3.93 19.48 -3.68
N THR A 150 3.09 20.39 -3.19
CA THR A 150 3.34 21.10 -1.92
C THR A 150 3.55 20.14 -0.76
N ILE A 151 2.71 19.09 -0.68
CA ILE A 151 2.78 18.10 0.41
C ILE A 151 4.04 17.24 0.27
N GLY A 152 4.36 16.74 -0.93
CA GLY A 152 5.57 15.95 -1.18
C GLY A 152 6.85 16.71 -0.82
N ASN A 153 6.96 17.96 -1.26
CA ASN A 153 8.10 18.82 -0.93
C ASN A 153 8.18 19.12 0.58
N PHE A 154 7.04 19.40 1.22
CA PHE A 154 7.01 19.63 2.67
C PHE A 154 7.48 18.40 3.45
N ARG A 155 7.08 17.20 3.04
CA ARG A 155 7.55 15.95 3.67
C ARG A 155 9.07 15.82 3.59
N LYS A 156 9.67 16.02 2.38
CA LYS A 156 11.13 15.99 2.20
C LYS A 156 11.84 17.05 3.04
N ALA A 157 11.31 18.26 3.10
CA ALA A 157 11.85 19.34 3.93
C ALA A 157 11.86 18.99 5.43
N MET A 158 10.85 18.22 5.88
CA MET A 158 10.78 17.70 7.26
C MET A 158 11.61 16.44 7.49
N GLY A 159 12.38 15.99 6.49
CA GLY A 159 13.23 14.79 6.57
C GLY A 159 12.47 13.47 6.43
N ASN A 160 11.25 13.48 5.88
CA ASN A 160 10.47 12.28 5.61
C ASN A 160 10.64 11.83 4.15
N ALA A 161 10.63 10.53 3.92
CA ALA A 161 10.64 9.97 2.57
C ALA A 161 9.37 10.35 1.80
N ASN A 162 9.52 10.55 0.51
CA ASN A 162 8.43 10.65 -0.47
C ASN A 162 8.67 9.75 -1.69
N GLU A 163 9.70 8.95 -1.63
CA GLU A 163 10.02 7.85 -2.52
C GLU A 163 10.65 6.70 -1.72
N LEU A 164 10.48 5.46 -2.20
CA LEU A 164 11.09 4.28 -1.60
C LEU A 164 12.61 4.35 -1.75
N PRO A 165 13.41 4.14 -0.68
CA PRO A 165 14.87 4.19 -0.78
C PRO A 165 15.44 3.16 -1.77
N LYS A 166 16.41 3.58 -2.60
CA LYS A 166 17.06 2.73 -3.62
C LYS A 166 17.80 1.51 -3.07
N ASP A 167 18.17 1.55 -1.80
CA ASP A 167 18.82 0.45 -1.11
C ASP A 167 17.84 -0.60 -0.55
N GLU A 168 16.51 -0.41 -0.67
CA GLU A 168 15.56 -1.49 -0.41
C GLU A 168 15.68 -2.59 -1.49
N VAL A 169 15.44 -3.83 -1.08
CA VAL A 169 15.38 -5.00 -1.98
C VAL A 169 13.94 -5.36 -2.18
N LEU A 170 13.49 -5.38 -3.44
CA LEU A 170 12.13 -5.70 -3.79
C LEU A 170 12.03 -7.07 -4.47
N LEU A 171 10.89 -7.72 -4.30
CA LEU A 171 10.59 -9.02 -4.91
C LEU A 171 10.88 -9.08 -6.42
N PRO A 172 10.50 -8.09 -7.25
CA PRO A 172 10.81 -8.13 -8.69
C PRO A 172 12.32 -8.08 -8.98
N GLU A 173 13.14 -7.38 -8.18
CA GLU A 173 14.59 -7.40 -8.36
C GLU A 173 15.18 -8.77 -8.09
N VAL A 174 14.68 -9.45 -7.03
CA VAL A 174 15.13 -10.80 -6.67
C VAL A 174 14.74 -11.79 -7.76
N LEU A 175 13.48 -11.73 -8.24
CA LEU A 175 13.00 -12.63 -9.27
C LEU A 175 13.67 -12.38 -10.63
N LYS A 176 13.92 -11.11 -10.98
CA LYS A 176 14.73 -10.76 -12.17
C LYS A 176 16.14 -11.34 -12.08
N ALA A 177 16.80 -11.22 -10.93
CA ALA A 177 18.11 -11.83 -10.70
C ALA A 177 18.07 -13.36 -10.79
N ALA A 178 16.94 -13.98 -10.42
CA ALA A 178 16.68 -15.41 -10.55
C ALA A 178 16.28 -15.86 -11.97
N GLY A 179 16.23 -14.93 -12.94
CA GLY A 179 15.95 -15.23 -14.35
C GLY A 179 14.47 -15.20 -14.74
N TYR A 180 13.63 -14.54 -13.96
CA TYR A 180 12.23 -14.26 -14.32
C TYR A 180 12.15 -13.04 -15.22
N THR A 181 11.21 -13.04 -16.16
CA THR A 181 10.70 -11.82 -16.79
C THR A 181 9.71 -11.16 -15.84
N THR A 182 9.83 -9.85 -15.62
CA THR A 182 9.07 -9.16 -14.60
C THR A 182 8.23 -8.03 -15.20
N GLY A 183 6.92 -8.10 -15.01
CA GLY A 183 5.97 -7.09 -15.48
C GLY A 183 5.20 -6.45 -14.33
N MET A 184 4.98 -5.14 -14.45
CA MET A 184 4.11 -4.40 -13.57
C MET A 184 3.05 -3.65 -14.38
N LEU A 185 1.80 -3.78 -13.97
CA LEU A 185 0.67 -3.09 -14.59
C LEU A 185 -0.15 -2.36 -13.53
N GLY A 186 -0.49 -1.10 -13.81
CA GLY A 186 -1.33 -0.29 -12.95
C GLY A 186 -0.57 0.64 -12.01
N LYS A 187 -1.01 0.73 -10.74
CA LYS A 187 -0.56 1.73 -9.75
C LYS A 187 0.73 1.32 -9.04
N TRP A 188 1.79 2.15 -9.17
CA TRP A 188 3.07 1.98 -8.45
C TRP A 188 3.04 2.50 -7.02
N HIS A 189 2.89 3.78 -6.83
CA HIS A 189 2.77 4.52 -5.57
C HIS A 189 4.00 4.45 -4.63
N LEU A 190 5.21 4.23 -5.17
CA LEU A 190 6.45 4.15 -4.38
C LEU A 190 7.53 5.14 -4.83
N GLY A 191 7.21 6.07 -5.73
CA GLY A 191 8.09 7.13 -6.24
C GLY A 191 7.83 7.44 -7.72
N ASP A 192 8.25 8.65 -8.17
CA ASP A 192 8.04 9.15 -9.54
C ASP A 192 9.25 9.88 -10.12
N ILE A 193 10.40 9.75 -9.49
CA ILE A 193 11.65 10.37 -9.96
C ILE A 193 12.64 9.31 -10.41
N ASP A 194 13.60 9.70 -11.23
CA ASP A 194 14.67 8.83 -11.75
C ASP A 194 15.33 8.01 -10.64
N GLY A 195 15.43 6.71 -10.87
CA GLY A 195 15.93 5.74 -9.92
C GLY A 195 14.94 5.33 -8.83
N HIS A 196 13.66 5.72 -8.95
CA HIS A 196 12.58 5.31 -8.06
C HIS A 196 11.33 4.85 -8.83
N LEU A 197 11.48 4.65 -10.14
CA LEU A 197 10.44 4.13 -11.03
C LEU A 197 10.34 2.60 -10.94
N PRO A 198 9.25 1.99 -11.40
CA PRO A 198 9.12 0.53 -11.39
C PRO A 198 10.29 -0.21 -12.05
N ASN A 199 10.79 0.30 -13.17
CA ASN A 199 11.92 -0.29 -13.89
C ASN A 199 13.23 -0.22 -13.07
N ASP A 200 13.42 0.80 -12.23
CA ASP A 200 14.57 0.92 -11.32
C ASP A 200 14.56 -0.14 -10.20
N PHE A 201 13.39 -0.68 -9.88
CA PHE A 201 13.19 -1.71 -8.87
C PHE A 201 12.93 -3.10 -9.48
N GLY A 202 13.41 -3.33 -10.70
CA GLY A 202 13.56 -4.66 -11.26
C GLY A 202 12.41 -5.11 -12.16
N PHE A 203 11.42 -4.29 -12.48
CA PHE A 203 10.45 -4.61 -13.51
C PHE A 203 11.05 -4.38 -14.92
N ASP A 204 10.94 -5.39 -15.80
CA ASP A 204 11.34 -5.29 -17.19
C ASP A 204 10.34 -4.48 -18.00
N GLU A 205 9.06 -4.66 -17.71
CA GLU A 205 7.95 -3.95 -18.35
C GLU A 205 7.08 -3.26 -17.30
N PHE A 206 6.74 -2.00 -17.57
CA PHE A 206 5.77 -1.23 -16.80
C PHE A 206 4.74 -0.58 -17.73
N PHE A 207 3.45 -0.70 -17.38
CA PHE A 207 2.38 0.08 -17.97
C PHE A 207 1.39 0.50 -16.89
N GLY A 208 1.27 1.80 -16.63
CA GLY A 208 0.42 2.26 -15.55
C GLY A 208 0.68 3.68 -15.09
N VAL A 209 0.33 3.94 -13.84
CA VAL A 209 0.42 5.27 -13.21
C VAL A 209 1.41 5.24 -12.04
N HIS A 210 2.19 6.32 -11.89
CA HIS A 210 3.20 6.39 -10.83
C HIS A 210 2.59 6.59 -9.44
N TYR A 211 1.42 7.21 -9.34
CA TYR A 211 0.71 7.48 -8.09
C TYR A 211 -0.74 6.98 -8.12
N SER A 212 -1.58 7.53 -7.27
CA SER A 212 -2.99 7.20 -7.19
C SER A 212 -3.80 7.93 -8.26
N ASN A 213 -4.92 7.36 -8.67
CA ASN A 213 -5.80 7.89 -9.71
C ASN A 213 -6.52 9.21 -9.33
N ASP A 214 -6.44 9.63 -8.08
CA ASP A 214 -6.89 10.93 -7.57
C ASP A 214 -5.80 12.02 -7.56
N MET A 215 -4.55 11.68 -7.92
CA MET A 215 -3.40 12.58 -7.94
C MET A 215 -3.13 13.07 -9.38
N LEU A 216 -3.37 14.35 -9.62
CA LEU A 216 -3.26 14.97 -10.96
C LEU A 216 -1.95 15.73 -11.15
N PRO A 217 -1.40 15.81 -12.40
CA PRO A 217 -1.89 15.15 -13.62
C PRO A 217 -1.70 13.62 -13.57
N LEU A 218 -2.70 12.88 -14.05
CA LEU A 218 -2.70 11.43 -14.08
C LEU A 218 -2.20 10.90 -15.43
N ASN A 219 -0.91 10.94 -15.66
CA ASN A 219 -0.31 10.36 -16.85
C ASN A 219 -0.24 8.84 -16.78
N VAL A 220 -0.46 8.17 -17.89
CA VAL A 220 -0.18 6.74 -18.05
C VAL A 220 1.18 6.59 -18.72
N TYR A 221 2.02 5.76 -18.16
CA TYR A 221 3.39 5.53 -18.60
C TYR A 221 3.54 4.13 -19.19
N ARG A 222 4.40 4.02 -20.20
CA ARG A 222 5.00 2.76 -20.61
C ARG A 222 6.50 2.84 -20.32
N ASN A 223 6.93 2.02 -19.36
CA ASN A 223 8.26 2.16 -18.76
C ASN A 223 8.49 3.61 -18.25
N GLU A 224 9.50 4.29 -18.74
CA GLU A 224 9.83 5.66 -18.33
C GLU A 224 9.16 6.74 -19.21
N THR A 225 8.42 6.34 -20.26
CA THR A 225 7.84 7.25 -21.23
C THR A 225 6.34 7.46 -20.99
N VAL A 226 5.89 8.72 -21.03
CA VAL A 226 4.45 9.03 -21.03
C VAL A 226 3.83 8.51 -22.32
N GLU A 227 2.89 7.56 -22.20
CA GLU A 227 2.13 7.01 -23.34
C GLU A 227 0.80 7.73 -23.51
N ILE A 228 0.13 8.07 -22.39
CA ILE A 228 -1.09 8.87 -22.42
C ILE A 228 -0.89 10.05 -21.47
N GLU A 229 -0.88 11.25 -22.04
CA GLU A 229 -0.74 12.49 -21.27
C GLU A 229 -2.10 12.95 -20.74
N ASP A 230 -2.18 13.19 -19.44
CA ASP A 230 -3.33 13.86 -18.83
C ASP A 230 -3.20 15.38 -19.01
N LYS A 231 -4.05 15.94 -19.86
CA LYS A 231 -4.10 17.37 -20.15
C LYS A 231 -5.08 18.14 -19.25
N THR A 232 -5.51 17.53 -18.15
CA THR A 232 -6.38 18.21 -17.17
C THR A 232 -5.62 19.37 -16.56
N VAL A 233 -5.70 20.52 -17.20
CA VAL A 233 -5.29 21.78 -16.59
C VAL A 233 -6.27 22.01 -15.44
N LEU A 234 -5.76 22.40 -14.27
CA LEU A 234 -6.54 22.80 -13.11
C LEU A 234 -7.37 24.05 -13.45
N VAL A 235 -8.41 23.89 -14.25
CA VAL A 235 -9.24 24.99 -14.77
C VAL A 235 -10.12 25.57 -13.67
N ASN A 236 -10.34 24.90 -12.54
CA ASN A 236 -11.25 25.35 -11.49
C ASN A 236 -10.72 25.19 -10.07
N GLY A 237 -9.53 25.73 -9.76
CA GLY A 237 -9.17 26.04 -8.37
C GLY A 237 -9.22 24.89 -7.36
N GLY A 238 -8.81 23.66 -7.76
CA GLY A 238 -8.62 22.55 -6.80
C GLY A 238 -9.89 21.87 -6.31
N LYS A 239 -11.00 21.95 -7.02
CA LYS A 239 -12.17 21.14 -6.71
C LYS A 239 -11.92 19.68 -7.10
N SER A 240 -12.04 18.80 -6.12
CA SER A 240 -12.01 17.35 -6.27
C SER A 240 -12.99 16.89 -7.36
N HIS A 241 -12.54 16.02 -8.26
CA HIS A 241 -13.33 15.45 -9.36
C HIS A 241 -14.40 14.44 -8.92
N THR A 242 -15.09 14.68 -7.81
CA THR A 242 -16.00 13.70 -7.24
C THR A 242 -17.35 13.58 -7.96
N ASP A 243 -17.75 14.54 -8.83
CA ASP A 243 -19.13 14.58 -9.32
C ASP A 243 -19.34 14.88 -10.83
N HIS A 244 -18.30 15.02 -11.66
CA HIS A 244 -18.46 15.47 -13.05
C HIS A 244 -17.76 14.52 -14.04
N GLN A 245 -18.34 13.32 -14.25
CA GLN A 245 -17.86 12.38 -15.29
C GLN A 245 -17.92 12.97 -16.70
N ASP A 246 -18.86 13.88 -16.96
CA ASP A 246 -19.11 14.42 -18.30
C ASP A 246 -18.11 15.52 -18.72
N GLU A 247 -17.45 16.19 -17.76
CA GLU A 247 -16.46 17.24 -18.05
C GLU A 247 -15.04 16.69 -18.30
N ILE A 248 -14.74 15.48 -17.80
CA ILE A 248 -13.41 14.84 -17.94
C ILE A 248 -13.16 14.34 -19.36
N GLU A 249 -14.19 14.02 -20.14
CA GLU A 249 -14.06 13.55 -21.53
C GLU A 249 -13.39 14.56 -22.47
N ILE A 250 -13.32 15.83 -22.09
CA ILE A 250 -12.82 16.89 -22.98
C ILE A 250 -11.34 17.21 -22.75
N TYR A 251 -10.79 17.03 -21.54
CA TYR A 251 -9.47 17.57 -21.18
C TYR A 251 -8.53 16.61 -20.41
N GLY A 252 -8.96 15.42 -20.04
CA GLY A 252 -8.19 14.51 -19.21
C GLY A 252 -8.11 13.06 -19.70
N LEU A 253 -7.46 12.22 -18.92
CA LEU A 253 -7.47 10.78 -19.11
C LEU A 253 -8.86 10.22 -18.77
N ASP A 254 -9.50 9.53 -19.73
CA ASP A 254 -10.72 8.77 -19.46
C ASP A 254 -10.39 7.54 -18.56
N GLN A 255 -10.52 7.73 -17.25
CA GLN A 255 -10.22 6.70 -16.26
C GLN A 255 -11.10 5.46 -16.38
N SER A 256 -12.29 5.56 -17.05
CA SER A 256 -13.15 4.40 -17.30
C SER A 256 -12.50 3.35 -18.21
N THR A 257 -11.41 3.71 -18.89
CA THR A 257 -10.65 2.82 -19.76
C THR A 257 -9.49 2.10 -19.05
N LEU A 258 -9.08 2.55 -17.86
CA LEU A 258 -7.86 2.08 -17.19
C LEU A 258 -7.91 0.57 -16.89
N THR A 259 -8.99 0.07 -16.25
CA THR A 259 -9.12 -1.36 -15.93
C THR A 259 -8.99 -2.23 -17.17
N GLN A 260 -9.66 -1.85 -18.28
CA GLN A 260 -9.59 -2.60 -19.53
C GLN A 260 -8.20 -2.53 -20.18
N SER A 261 -7.55 -1.36 -20.15
CA SER A 261 -6.21 -1.17 -20.72
C SER A 261 -5.18 -2.00 -19.96
N TYR A 262 -5.18 -1.96 -18.64
CA TYR A 262 -4.31 -2.78 -17.81
C TYR A 262 -4.56 -4.28 -18.06
N THR A 263 -5.82 -4.70 -18.18
CA THR A 263 -6.19 -6.10 -18.41
C THR A 263 -5.72 -6.62 -19.76
N LYS A 264 -5.82 -5.80 -20.82
CA LYS A 264 -5.30 -6.15 -22.15
C LYS A 264 -3.78 -6.31 -22.13
N GLU A 265 -3.07 -5.40 -21.47
CA GLU A 265 -1.61 -5.51 -21.31
C GLU A 265 -1.24 -6.74 -20.46
N ALA A 266 -2.04 -7.11 -19.42
CA ALA A 266 -1.82 -8.32 -18.64
C ALA A 266 -1.92 -9.61 -19.51
N ALA A 267 -2.98 -9.73 -20.31
CA ALA A 267 -3.16 -10.85 -21.20
C ALA A 267 -2.05 -10.94 -22.26
N LYS A 268 -1.62 -9.78 -22.79
CA LYS A 268 -0.51 -9.68 -23.74
C LYS A 268 0.81 -10.11 -23.10
N PHE A 269 1.14 -9.59 -21.90
CA PHE A 269 2.35 -9.96 -21.15
C PHE A 269 2.42 -11.47 -20.90
N ILE A 270 1.32 -12.10 -20.44
CA ILE A 270 1.23 -13.55 -20.22
C ILE A 270 1.52 -14.30 -21.52
N SER A 271 0.89 -13.91 -22.64
CA SER A 271 1.08 -14.59 -23.92
C SER A 271 2.50 -14.43 -24.47
N GLN A 272 3.13 -13.27 -24.29
CA GLN A 272 4.49 -13.00 -24.76
C GLN A 272 5.55 -13.74 -23.94
N ASN A 273 5.27 -14.03 -22.66
CA ASN A 273 6.21 -14.67 -21.75
C ASN A 273 5.88 -16.15 -21.45
N LYS A 274 5.01 -16.78 -22.23
CA LYS A 274 4.54 -18.16 -21.98
C LYS A 274 5.64 -19.22 -21.90
N ASP A 275 6.79 -18.98 -22.53
CA ASP A 275 7.90 -19.93 -22.61
C ASP A 275 8.99 -19.67 -21.55
N ASN A 276 8.83 -18.63 -20.71
CA ASN A 276 9.77 -18.24 -19.66
C ASN A 276 9.05 -18.05 -18.33
N PRO A 277 9.69 -18.29 -17.18
CA PRO A 277 9.10 -17.97 -15.90
C PRO A 277 8.93 -16.45 -15.78
N PHE A 278 7.78 -16.01 -15.27
CA PHE A 278 7.50 -14.59 -15.11
C PHE A 278 6.87 -14.24 -13.75
N LEU A 279 7.10 -13.01 -13.33
CA LEU A 279 6.32 -12.30 -12.32
C LEU A 279 5.44 -11.27 -13.03
N LEU A 280 4.15 -11.33 -12.79
CA LEU A 280 3.21 -10.24 -13.13
C LEU A 280 2.65 -9.63 -11.83
N TYR A 281 3.07 -8.42 -11.49
CA TYR A 281 2.48 -7.60 -10.43
C TYR A 281 1.41 -6.72 -11.04
N PHE A 282 0.16 -7.20 -10.96
CA PHE A 282 -1.00 -6.56 -11.56
C PHE A 282 -1.74 -5.75 -10.48
N ALA A 283 -1.32 -4.49 -10.31
CA ALA A 283 -1.78 -3.59 -9.27
C ALA A 283 -2.81 -2.60 -9.82
N HIS A 284 -4.08 -2.97 -9.75
CA HIS A 284 -5.18 -2.10 -10.19
C HIS A 284 -5.18 -0.74 -9.47
N SER A 285 -5.71 0.30 -10.14
CA SER A 285 -5.95 1.62 -9.55
C SER A 285 -7.31 1.72 -8.85
N PHE A 286 -8.16 0.69 -9.01
CA PHE A 286 -9.52 0.62 -8.48
C PHE A 286 -9.68 -0.52 -7.47
N PRO A 287 -10.72 -0.44 -6.62
CA PRO A 287 -11.83 0.51 -6.56
C PRO A 287 -11.53 1.81 -5.77
N HIS A 288 -10.28 2.28 -5.69
CA HIS A 288 -9.95 3.58 -5.10
C HIS A 288 -10.74 4.73 -5.76
N VAL A 289 -11.10 5.73 -4.98
CA VAL A 289 -11.77 6.95 -5.47
C VAL A 289 -10.85 7.80 -6.36
N PRO A 290 -11.40 8.55 -7.35
CA PRO A 290 -12.77 8.55 -7.85
C PRO A 290 -13.12 7.27 -8.62
N HIS A 291 -14.41 6.87 -8.60
CA HIS A 291 -14.86 5.62 -9.18
C HIS A 291 -15.20 5.78 -10.67
N TYR A 292 -14.59 4.95 -11.51
CA TYR A 292 -14.85 4.90 -12.95
C TYR A 292 -15.04 3.45 -13.38
N ALA A 293 -16.28 3.08 -13.66
CA ALA A 293 -16.60 1.82 -14.33
C ALA A 293 -16.48 1.96 -15.85
N SER A 294 -16.16 0.88 -16.53
CA SER A 294 -16.17 0.87 -17.99
C SER A 294 -17.56 1.21 -18.54
N LYS A 295 -17.60 1.99 -19.63
CA LYS A 295 -18.85 2.43 -20.25
C LYS A 295 -19.81 1.28 -20.58
N MET A 296 -19.26 0.11 -20.91
CA MET A 296 -20.02 -1.09 -21.25
C MET A 296 -20.76 -1.70 -20.05
N HIS A 297 -20.24 -1.51 -18.83
CA HIS A 297 -20.75 -2.20 -17.64
C HIS A 297 -21.35 -1.25 -16.59
N LYS A 298 -21.28 0.06 -16.82
CA LYS A 298 -21.84 1.08 -15.92
C LYS A 298 -23.35 0.91 -15.77
N GLY A 299 -23.82 0.91 -14.52
CA GLY A 299 -25.23 0.79 -14.16
C GLY A 299 -25.78 -0.64 -14.16
N GLN A 300 -24.93 -1.67 -14.13
CA GLN A 300 -25.34 -3.07 -14.14
C GLN A 300 -25.38 -3.70 -12.74
N SER A 301 -24.53 -3.22 -11.82
CA SER A 301 -24.43 -3.78 -10.47
C SER A 301 -25.53 -3.28 -9.54
N GLU A 302 -26.10 -4.17 -8.72
CA GLU A 302 -26.97 -3.79 -7.60
C GLU A 302 -26.23 -2.98 -6.52
N GLY A 303 -24.90 -3.05 -6.50
CA GLY A 303 -24.00 -2.26 -5.64
C GLY A 303 -23.78 -0.82 -6.13
N GLY A 304 -24.51 -0.36 -7.17
CA GLY A 304 -24.35 0.97 -7.77
C GLY A 304 -22.99 1.16 -8.45
N LEU A 305 -22.54 2.40 -8.62
CA LEU A 305 -21.27 2.70 -9.32
C LEU A 305 -20.06 2.00 -8.70
N TYR A 306 -19.98 1.91 -7.38
CA TYR A 306 -18.91 1.17 -6.70
C TYR A 306 -18.96 -0.32 -7.07
N GLY A 307 -20.15 -0.91 -7.09
CA GLY A 307 -20.37 -2.29 -7.52
C GLY A 307 -19.97 -2.51 -8.98
N ASP A 308 -20.33 -1.59 -9.88
CA ASP A 308 -19.93 -1.65 -11.29
C ASP A 308 -18.40 -1.72 -11.44
N VAL A 309 -17.66 -0.92 -10.63
CA VAL A 309 -16.19 -0.91 -10.64
C VAL A 309 -15.63 -2.24 -10.14
N VAL A 310 -16.16 -2.79 -9.04
CA VAL A 310 -15.69 -4.07 -8.49
C VAL A 310 -16.00 -5.23 -9.44
N GLU A 311 -17.15 -5.21 -10.11
CA GLU A 311 -17.51 -6.20 -11.12
C GLU A 311 -16.66 -6.10 -12.39
N ASP A 312 -16.20 -4.88 -12.76
CA ASP A 312 -15.18 -4.70 -13.82
C ASP A 312 -13.84 -5.34 -13.44
N LEU A 313 -13.43 -5.24 -12.16
CA LEU A 313 -12.24 -5.91 -11.64
C LEU A 313 -12.39 -7.44 -11.68
N ASP A 314 -13.58 -7.99 -11.39
CA ASP A 314 -13.86 -9.42 -11.53
C ASP A 314 -13.70 -9.90 -12.97
N ARG A 315 -14.21 -9.11 -13.94
CA ARG A 315 -14.02 -9.40 -15.38
C ARG A 315 -12.54 -9.35 -15.78
N SER A 316 -11.78 -8.45 -15.18
CA SER A 316 -10.33 -8.39 -15.37
C SER A 316 -9.63 -9.66 -14.87
N VAL A 317 -10.00 -10.15 -13.69
CA VAL A 317 -9.51 -11.44 -13.17
C VAL A 317 -9.86 -12.56 -14.13
N LYS A 318 -11.11 -12.61 -14.65
CA LYS A 318 -11.50 -13.61 -15.65
C LYS A 318 -10.58 -13.60 -16.85
N MET A 319 -10.28 -12.44 -17.42
CA MET A 319 -9.41 -12.34 -18.60
C MET A 319 -7.99 -12.80 -18.32
N VAL A 320 -7.44 -12.54 -17.14
CA VAL A 320 -6.12 -13.04 -16.72
C VAL A 320 -6.14 -14.57 -16.60
N MET A 321 -7.17 -15.14 -15.95
CA MET A 321 -7.31 -16.60 -15.82
C MET A 321 -7.51 -17.27 -17.20
N ASP A 322 -8.29 -16.67 -18.08
CA ASP A 322 -8.48 -17.15 -19.46
C ASP A 322 -7.16 -17.09 -20.25
N ALA A 323 -6.35 -16.04 -20.09
CA ALA A 323 -5.05 -15.92 -20.73
C ALA A 323 -4.07 -17.03 -20.26
N LEU A 324 -4.04 -17.31 -18.96
CA LEU A 324 -3.24 -18.43 -18.41
C LEU A 324 -3.71 -19.76 -19.01
N LYS A 325 -5.02 -19.99 -19.08
CA LYS A 325 -5.61 -21.22 -19.60
C LYS A 325 -5.30 -21.44 -21.09
N VAL A 326 -5.54 -20.41 -21.91
CA VAL A 326 -5.33 -20.49 -23.38
C VAL A 326 -3.85 -20.72 -23.72
N ASN A 327 -2.93 -20.22 -22.89
CA ASN A 327 -1.49 -20.44 -23.06
C ASN A 327 -0.97 -21.73 -22.36
N GLY A 328 -1.85 -22.52 -21.72
CA GLY A 328 -1.45 -23.79 -21.07
C GLY A 328 -0.63 -23.60 -19.79
N LEU A 329 -0.79 -22.45 -19.10
CA LEU A 329 0.05 -22.03 -17.97
C LEU A 329 -0.59 -22.28 -16.59
N GLU A 330 -1.85 -22.76 -16.53
CA GLU A 330 -2.61 -22.86 -15.27
C GLU A 330 -1.91 -23.70 -14.19
N GLU A 331 -1.29 -24.81 -14.58
CA GLU A 331 -0.63 -25.73 -13.64
C GLU A 331 0.70 -25.17 -13.12
N ASN A 332 1.39 -24.37 -13.94
CA ASN A 332 2.68 -23.78 -13.58
C ASN A 332 2.57 -22.31 -13.17
N THR A 333 1.42 -21.88 -12.66
CA THR A 333 1.23 -20.48 -12.24
C THR A 333 0.60 -20.39 -10.86
N ILE A 334 1.26 -19.65 -9.97
CA ILE A 334 0.72 -19.21 -8.69
C ILE A 334 -0.04 -17.91 -8.94
N VAL A 335 -1.34 -17.90 -8.65
CA VAL A 335 -2.20 -16.71 -8.73
C VAL A 335 -2.59 -16.29 -7.32
N ILE A 336 -2.25 -15.07 -6.95
CA ILE A 336 -2.59 -14.43 -5.67
C ILE A 336 -3.52 -13.25 -5.97
N ILE A 337 -4.66 -13.19 -5.27
CA ILE A 337 -5.64 -12.10 -5.36
C ILE A 337 -5.81 -11.50 -3.97
N THR A 338 -5.53 -10.19 -3.82
CA THR A 338 -5.66 -9.50 -2.53
C THR A 338 -5.87 -7.99 -2.72
N SER A 339 -5.96 -7.25 -1.63
CA SER A 339 -6.03 -5.78 -1.61
C SER A 339 -4.85 -5.19 -0.84
N ASP A 340 -4.48 -3.95 -1.17
CA ASP A 340 -3.39 -3.26 -0.49
C ASP A 340 -3.78 -2.74 0.91
N ASN A 341 -5.03 -2.40 1.13
CA ASN A 341 -5.60 -2.07 2.45
C ASN A 341 -7.12 -2.28 2.44
N GLY A 342 -7.74 -2.13 3.60
CA GLY A 342 -9.18 -2.27 3.74
C GLY A 342 -9.96 -1.17 3.01
N ALA A 343 -11.27 -1.39 2.88
CA ALA A 343 -12.19 -0.50 2.17
C ALA A 343 -12.07 0.96 2.57
N ASP A 344 -12.20 1.85 1.60
CA ASP A 344 -12.52 3.24 1.88
C ASP A 344 -14.00 3.41 2.30
N TYR A 345 -14.50 4.65 2.37
CA TYR A 345 -15.87 4.91 2.85
C TYR A 345 -16.97 4.34 1.96
N ASN A 346 -16.72 4.10 0.67
CA ASN A 346 -17.69 3.58 -0.30
C ASN A 346 -17.71 2.05 -0.35
N GLY A 347 -16.58 1.40 -0.02
CA GLY A 347 -16.48 -0.05 0.03
C GLY A 347 -17.02 -0.65 1.33
N SER A 348 -17.06 -1.96 1.40
CA SER A 348 -17.57 -2.75 2.52
C SER A 348 -16.47 -3.47 3.28
N ALA A 349 -16.35 -3.22 4.56
CA ALA A 349 -15.56 -4.04 5.46
C ALA A 349 -16.30 -5.31 5.94
N GLY A 350 -17.48 -5.58 5.43
CA GLY A 350 -18.36 -6.61 5.97
C GLY A 350 -18.79 -6.28 7.40
N ASN A 351 -18.66 -7.25 8.30
CA ASN A 351 -18.97 -7.07 9.72
C ASN A 351 -17.80 -6.49 10.53
N LEU A 352 -16.67 -6.12 9.89
CA LEU A 352 -15.49 -5.65 10.59
C LEU A 352 -15.62 -4.16 10.92
N LYS A 353 -15.08 -3.78 12.09
CA LYS A 353 -15.03 -2.38 12.50
C LYS A 353 -13.92 -1.62 11.74
N GLY A 354 -14.19 -0.36 11.43
CA GLY A 354 -13.22 0.54 10.78
C GLY A 354 -13.12 0.34 9.28
N LYS A 355 -12.30 1.19 8.68
CA LYS A 355 -12.05 1.27 7.23
C LYS A 355 -10.62 1.75 6.97
N LYS A 356 -10.26 2.00 5.72
CA LYS A 356 -8.99 2.62 5.29
C LYS A 356 -8.52 3.67 6.29
N GLN A 357 -7.21 3.76 6.52
CA GLN A 357 -6.54 4.65 7.46
C GLN A 357 -6.68 4.27 8.94
N GLN A 358 -7.54 3.34 9.30
CA GLN A 358 -7.78 2.94 10.68
C GLN A 358 -7.11 1.59 11.00
N THR A 359 -6.62 1.44 12.23
CA THR A 359 -5.98 0.21 12.69
C THR A 359 -6.96 -0.83 13.24
N TYR A 360 -8.27 -0.61 13.06
CA TYR A 360 -9.29 -1.62 13.28
C TYR A 360 -9.24 -2.73 12.21
N GLU A 361 -9.93 -3.83 12.45
CA GLU A 361 -9.94 -4.97 11.52
C GLU A 361 -10.31 -4.55 10.09
N GLY A 362 -11.35 -3.74 9.90
CA GLY A 362 -11.81 -3.29 8.59
C GLY A 362 -10.83 -2.39 7.82
N GLY A 363 -9.78 -1.87 8.48
CA GLY A 363 -8.75 -1.07 7.82
C GLY A 363 -7.56 -1.86 7.31
N GLN A 364 -7.27 -3.04 7.92
CA GLN A 364 -6.08 -3.84 7.58
C GLN A 364 -6.39 -5.30 7.24
N ARG A 365 -7.54 -5.85 7.62
CA ARG A 365 -7.96 -7.18 7.19
C ARG A 365 -8.55 -7.09 5.79
N VAL A 366 -7.95 -7.81 4.86
CA VAL A 366 -8.26 -7.77 3.43
C VAL A 366 -8.57 -9.16 2.90
N PRO A 367 -9.34 -9.29 1.80
CA PRO A 367 -9.51 -10.57 1.14
C PRO A 367 -8.17 -11.08 0.62
N MET A 368 -7.93 -12.38 0.71
CA MET A 368 -6.78 -13.03 0.11
C MET A 368 -7.16 -14.43 -0.36
N ILE A 369 -6.89 -14.68 -1.63
CA ILE A 369 -7.11 -15.96 -2.30
C ILE A 369 -5.81 -16.32 -3.00
N ILE A 370 -5.36 -17.57 -2.86
CA ILE A 370 -4.24 -18.11 -3.62
C ILE A 370 -4.65 -19.39 -4.32
N LYS A 371 -4.23 -19.52 -5.56
CA LYS A 371 -4.42 -20.74 -6.36
C LYS A 371 -3.11 -21.14 -7.02
N TRP A 372 -2.75 -22.39 -6.87
CA TRP A 372 -1.73 -23.05 -7.66
C TRP A 372 -2.27 -24.44 -7.99
N LYS A 373 -2.75 -24.60 -9.22
CA LYS A 373 -3.48 -25.78 -9.65
C LYS A 373 -2.61 -27.03 -9.46
N ASP A 374 -3.20 -28.08 -8.89
CA ASP A 374 -2.59 -29.38 -8.61
C ASP A 374 -1.41 -29.36 -7.59
N HIS A 375 -1.05 -28.19 -7.06
CA HIS A 375 -0.01 -28.01 -6.04
C HIS A 375 -0.56 -27.59 -4.69
N LEU A 376 -1.67 -26.83 -4.65
CA LEU A 376 -2.33 -26.42 -3.41
C LEU A 376 -3.72 -27.04 -3.30
N PRO A 377 -4.24 -27.23 -2.07
CA PRO A 377 -5.59 -27.75 -1.86
C PRO A 377 -6.66 -26.88 -2.55
N SER A 378 -7.61 -27.55 -3.21
CA SER A 378 -8.76 -26.89 -3.81
C SER A 378 -9.87 -26.68 -2.78
N GLY A 379 -10.41 -25.46 -2.68
CA GLY A 379 -11.53 -25.11 -1.81
C GLY A 379 -11.20 -25.05 -0.31
N LEU A 380 -9.92 -24.99 0.06
CA LEU A 380 -9.51 -24.81 1.44
C LEU A 380 -9.87 -23.38 1.93
N VAL A 381 -10.47 -23.31 3.10
CA VAL A 381 -10.69 -22.06 3.82
C VAL A 381 -9.89 -22.10 5.11
N THR A 382 -8.98 -21.13 5.29
CA THR A 382 -8.15 -21.05 6.49
C THR A 382 -8.48 -19.84 7.36
N ASN A 383 -8.42 -20.02 8.68
CA ASN A 383 -8.52 -18.94 9.67
C ASN A 383 -7.15 -18.58 10.27
N GLU A 384 -6.08 -19.12 9.74
CA GLU A 384 -4.72 -18.83 10.18
C GLU A 384 -4.33 -17.39 9.82
N MET A 385 -3.53 -16.78 10.67
CA MET A 385 -3.07 -15.39 10.47
C MET A 385 -1.94 -15.33 9.45
N ALA A 386 -2.03 -14.41 8.51
CA ALA A 386 -0.96 -14.06 7.58
C ALA A 386 -1.01 -12.58 7.22
N MET A 387 0.09 -12.05 6.71
CA MET A 387 0.23 -10.65 6.32
C MET A 387 0.88 -10.52 4.94
N ASN A 388 0.64 -9.45 4.23
CA ASN A 388 1.20 -9.27 2.88
C ASN A 388 2.74 -9.19 2.86
N THR A 389 3.40 -8.89 3.98
CA THR A 389 4.87 -8.99 4.13
C THR A 389 5.38 -10.42 3.99
N ASP A 390 4.52 -11.41 4.16
CA ASP A 390 4.90 -12.83 4.12
C ASP A 390 5.14 -13.34 2.69
N PHE A 391 4.63 -12.63 1.67
CA PHE A 391 4.83 -13.04 0.28
C PHE A 391 6.30 -13.06 -0.11
N PHE A 392 7.08 -12.06 0.31
CA PHE A 392 8.50 -11.99 -0.01
C PHE A 392 9.27 -13.23 0.48
N PRO A 393 9.32 -13.55 1.80
CA PRO A 393 10.05 -14.73 2.26
C PRO A 393 9.43 -16.06 1.79
N THR A 394 8.11 -16.14 1.61
CA THR A 394 7.44 -17.36 1.15
C THR A 394 7.82 -17.69 -0.31
N ILE A 395 7.80 -16.70 -1.19
CA ILE A 395 8.16 -16.88 -2.59
C ILE A 395 9.65 -17.22 -2.72
N LEU A 396 10.52 -16.55 -1.97
CA LEU A 396 11.95 -16.83 -2.01
C LEU A 396 12.26 -18.26 -1.54
N ASP A 397 11.67 -18.69 -0.43
CA ASP A 397 11.86 -20.05 0.08
C ASP A 397 11.35 -21.11 -0.89
N LEU A 398 10.16 -20.92 -1.46
CA LEU A 398 9.60 -21.79 -2.49
C LEU A 398 10.55 -21.99 -3.67
N LEU A 399 11.26 -20.95 -4.06
CA LEU A 399 12.22 -20.97 -5.18
C LEU A 399 13.64 -21.38 -4.76
N GLY A 400 13.87 -21.71 -3.49
CA GLY A 400 15.20 -22.01 -2.94
C GLY A 400 16.16 -20.82 -2.98
N LEU A 401 15.65 -19.60 -2.94
CA LEU A 401 16.44 -18.38 -3.00
C LEU A 401 16.76 -17.86 -1.58
N PRO A 402 17.98 -17.34 -1.34
CA PRO A 402 18.35 -16.84 -0.03
C PRO A 402 17.64 -15.53 0.32
N LEU A 403 17.28 -15.33 1.58
CA LEU A 403 16.90 -14.02 2.10
C LEU A 403 18.10 -13.08 2.21
N PRO A 404 17.92 -11.75 2.07
CA PRO A 404 18.99 -10.78 2.33
C PRO A 404 19.40 -10.83 3.82
N LYS A 405 20.71 -10.86 4.08
CA LYS A 405 21.26 -10.98 5.44
C LYS A 405 21.59 -9.64 6.09
N ASP A 406 21.67 -8.58 5.30
CA ASP A 406 22.03 -7.22 5.72
C ASP A 406 20.86 -6.46 6.36
N ARG A 407 19.66 -7.05 6.36
CA ARG A 407 18.43 -6.40 6.82
C ARG A 407 17.45 -7.38 7.45
N VAL A 408 16.65 -6.88 8.40
CA VAL A 408 15.55 -7.64 8.98
C VAL A 408 14.42 -7.78 7.96
N ILE A 409 13.96 -9.00 7.72
CA ILE A 409 12.70 -9.32 7.05
C ILE A 409 11.68 -9.63 8.14
N ASP A 410 10.57 -8.89 8.19
CA ASP A 410 9.54 -9.04 9.22
C ASP A 410 8.51 -10.11 8.85
N GLY A 411 8.29 -10.34 7.55
CA GLY A 411 7.46 -11.42 7.02
C GLY A 411 8.01 -12.80 7.35
N LYS A 412 7.15 -13.81 7.33
CA LYS A 412 7.50 -15.21 7.56
C LYS A 412 7.11 -16.08 6.38
N ASN A 413 7.79 -17.20 6.19
CA ASN A 413 7.33 -18.20 5.22
C ASN A 413 6.02 -18.81 5.71
N ILE A 414 4.96 -18.63 4.92
CA ILE A 414 3.60 -19.13 5.18
C ILE A 414 3.17 -20.20 4.18
N PHE A 415 4.10 -20.82 3.44
CA PHE A 415 3.73 -21.83 2.44
C PHE A 415 2.92 -22.98 3.06
N SER A 416 3.31 -23.43 4.24
CA SER A 416 2.57 -24.48 4.99
C SER A 416 1.14 -24.08 5.36
N VAL A 417 0.85 -22.78 5.51
CA VAL A 417 -0.52 -22.29 5.73
C VAL A 417 -1.38 -22.43 4.48
N PHE A 418 -0.79 -22.33 3.30
CA PHE A 418 -1.49 -22.61 2.04
C PHE A 418 -1.89 -24.09 1.93
N GLU A 419 -1.20 -24.97 2.63
CA GLU A 419 -1.52 -26.41 2.73
C GLU A 419 -2.45 -26.75 3.91
N GLY A 420 -2.94 -25.73 4.65
CA GLY A 420 -3.86 -25.89 5.77
C GLY A 420 -3.19 -26.11 7.13
N GLN A 421 -1.87 -25.91 7.26
CA GLN A 421 -1.16 -25.99 8.52
C GLN A 421 -1.26 -24.67 9.31
N LYS A 422 -0.80 -24.69 10.56
CA LYS A 422 -0.81 -23.52 11.44
C LYS A 422 0.15 -22.44 10.96
N SER A 423 -0.27 -21.19 11.18
CA SER A 423 0.56 -20.02 10.95
C SER A 423 1.82 -20.01 11.82
N PRO A 424 2.97 -19.62 11.25
CA PRO A 424 4.17 -19.34 12.04
C PRO A 424 4.09 -18.05 12.86
N HIS A 425 3.05 -17.24 12.68
CA HIS A 425 2.84 -16.02 13.42
C HIS A 425 2.19 -16.28 14.78
N GLU A 426 2.88 -15.93 15.86
CA GLU A 426 2.27 -15.81 17.20
C GLU A 426 1.55 -14.46 17.33
N TYR A 427 2.11 -13.41 16.72
CA TYR A 427 1.55 -12.05 16.73
C TYR A 427 1.63 -11.41 15.36
N LEU A 428 0.63 -10.55 15.04
CA LEU A 428 0.66 -9.56 13.96
C LEU A 428 0.58 -8.15 14.54
N TYR A 429 1.20 -7.19 13.84
CA TYR A 429 1.31 -5.81 14.30
C TYR A 429 0.55 -4.87 13.36
N TYR A 430 -0.21 -3.95 13.94
CA TYR A 430 -0.97 -2.93 13.21
C TYR A 430 -0.24 -1.60 13.24
N THR A 431 0.00 -1.02 12.08
CA THR A 431 0.78 0.19 11.92
C THR A 431 -0.11 1.40 11.62
N LYS A 432 0.28 2.57 12.14
CA LYS A 432 -0.40 3.84 11.83
C LYS A 432 -0.17 4.23 10.36
N ASN A 433 -1.16 4.93 9.79
CA ASN A 433 -1.10 5.50 8.44
C ASN A 433 -0.18 6.71 8.27
N THR A 434 0.32 7.32 9.36
CA THR A 434 1.06 8.60 9.32
C THR A 434 2.58 8.45 9.30
N ASN A 435 3.09 7.35 9.89
CA ASN A 435 4.54 7.13 10.02
C ASN A 435 4.95 5.65 10.14
N GLY A 436 3.99 4.72 10.05
CA GLY A 436 4.26 3.28 10.16
C GLY A 436 4.57 2.76 11.56
N GLU A 437 4.43 3.59 12.62
CA GLU A 437 4.61 3.13 14.00
C GLU A 437 3.54 2.13 14.40
N ILE A 438 3.92 1.15 15.24
CA ILE A 438 2.98 0.16 15.76
C ILE A 438 1.98 0.81 16.71
N GLN A 439 0.71 0.50 16.51
CA GLN A 439 -0.40 0.93 17.36
C GLN A 439 -1.20 -0.20 17.95
N GLY A 440 -1.11 -1.38 17.39
CA GLY A 440 -1.83 -2.54 17.86
C GLY A 440 -1.06 -3.83 17.63
N ILE A 441 -1.45 -4.85 18.35
CA ILE A 441 -0.96 -6.22 18.26
C ILE A 441 -2.14 -7.18 18.39
N ARG A 442 -2.13 -8.25 17.63
CA ARG A 442 -3.06 -9.37 17.82
C ARG A 442 -2.33 -10.70 17.95
N ASN A 443 -2.94 -11.64 18.66
CA ASN A 443 -2.71 -13.07 18.48
C ASN A 443 -3.89 -13.69 17.70
N ASP A 444 -4.07 -14.99 17.76
CA ASP A 444 -5.16 -15.74 17.12
C ASP A 444 -6.57 -15.27 17.53
N ARG A 445 -6.73 -14.75 18.74
CA ARG A 445 -8.04 -14.39 19.32
C ARG A 445 -8.17 -12.93 19.73
N TYR A 446 -7.16 -12.38 20.42
CA TYR A 446 -7.26 -11.07 21.07
C TYR A 446 -6.43 -10.03 20.33
N LYS A 447 -6.96 -8.81 20.30
CA LYS A 447 -6.28 -7.64 19.74
C LYS A 447 -6.20 -6.54 20.78
N TYR A 448 -5.00 -6.00 20.96
CA TYR A 448 -4.72 -4.87 21.84
C TYR A 448 -4.28 -3.67 21.03
N HIS A 449 -4.88 -2.50 21.32
CA HIS A 449 -4.48 -1.20 20.77
C HIS A 449 -3.98 -0.29 21.90
N ILE A 450 -2.84 0.42 21.68
CA ILE A 450 -2.44 1.55 22.56
C ILE A 450 -3.42 2.71 22.41
N ALA A 451 -3.80 2.98 21.15
CA ALA A 451 -4.76 4.00 20.77
C ALA A 451 -5.28 3.66 19.38
N ALA A 452 -6.58 3.77 19.17
CA ALA A 452 -7.18 3.67 17.85
C ALA A 452 -7.50 5.07 17.30
N TYR A 453 -7.44 5.21 15.96
CA TYR A 453 -7.89 6.42 15.29
C TYR A 453 -9.33 6.23 14.84
N GLU A 454 -10.18 7.20 15.13
CA GLU A 454 -11.55 7.26 14.65
C GLU A 454 -11.70 8.46 13.73
N ALA A 455 -12.37 8.27 12.59
CA ALA A 455 -12.62 9.35 11.65
C ALA A 455 -13.65 10.36 12.22
N LEU A 456 -13.36 11.65 12.07
CA LEU A 456 -14.33 12.70 12.35
C LEU A 456 -15.30 12.84 11.18
N PRO A 457 -16.62 12.75 11.41
CA PRO A 457 -17.63 12.79 10.33
C PRO A 457 -17.66 14.09 9.52
N LEU A 458 -17.06 15.19 10.04
CA LEU A 458 -17.19 16.54 9.46
C LEU A 458 -16.16 16.90 8.39
N PHE A 459 -15.06 16.13 8.23
CA PHE A 459 -13.93 16.52 7.37
C PHE A 459 -13.46 15.42 6.42
N GLY A 460 -14.28 14.41 6.13
CA GLY A 460 -13.88 13.31 5.23
C GLY A 460 -12.60 12.62 5.71
N SER A 461 -11.65 12.44 4.82
CA SER A 461 -10.38 11.73 5.12
C SER A 461 -9.36 12.52 5.95
N ILE A 462 -9.61 13.74 6.36
CA ILE A 462 -8.60 14.64 6.98
C ILE A 462 -8.72 14.75 8.50
N GLY A 463 -9.78 14.26 9.13
CA GLY A 463 -10.01 14.44 10.55
C GLY A 463 -10.06 13.16 11.37
N PHE A 464 -8.93 12.74 11.97
CA PHE A 464 -8.91 11.62 12.90
C PHE A 464 -8.85 12.07 14.34
N VAL A 465 -9.77 11.58 15.17
CA VAL A 465 -9.66 11.66 16.63
C VAL A 465 -8.89 10.45 17.12
N ARG A 466 -7.74 10.71 17.74
CA ARG A 466 -7.01 9.66 18.44
C ARG A 466 -7.83 9.20 19.64
N ASN A 467 -8.23 7.94 19.67
CA ASN A 467 -8.73 7.35 20.91
C ASN A 467 -7.53 7.19 21.87
N LYS A 468 -7.48 8.00 22.93
CA LYS A 468 -6.36 7.99 23.89
C LYS A 468 -6.38 6.82 24.87
N LYS A 469 -7.48 6.06 24.91
CA LYS A 469 -7.61 4.92 25.83
C LYS A 469 -7.17 3.63 25.14
N PRO A 470 -6.33 2.81 25.80
CA PRO A 470 -6.05 1.46 25.32
C PRO A 470 -7.32 0.62 25.20
N GLN A 471 -7.33 -0.31 24.26
CA GLN A 471 -8.45 -1.23 24.02
C GLN A 471 -7.95 -2.66 23.90
N LEU A 472 -8.70 -3.60 24.47
CA LEU A 472 -8.56 -5.03 24.24
C LEU A 472 -9.87 -5.55 23.66
N ASN A 473 -9.80 -6.26 22.55
CA ASN A 473 -10.97 -6.80 21.85
C ASN A 473 -10.80 -8.31 21.67
N ASP A 474 -11.92 -9.04 21.71
CA ASP A 474 -11.97 -10.47 21.37
C ASP A 474 -12.51 -10.60 19.92
N LEU A 475 -11.62 -10.90 18.98
CA LEU A 475 -11.93 -10.93 17.56
C LEU A 475 -12.86 -12.08 17.14
N LEU A 476 -13.07 -13.06 18.01
CA LEU A 476 -14.00 -14.17 17.77
C LEU A 476 -15.43 -13.85 18.24
N LEU A 477 -15.59 -12.89 19.14
CA LEU A 477 -16.88 -12.64 19.79
C LEU A 477 -17.63 -11.42 19.29
N ASP A 478 -16.94 -10.30 18.96
CA ASP A 478 -17.65 -9.04 18.84
C ASP A 478 -17.13 -8.02 17.83
N ASN A 479 -16.25 -8.42 16.91
CA ASN A 479 -15.74 -7.52 15.85
C ASN A 479 -15.26 -6.14 16.37
N GLU A 480 -14.57 -6.12 17.51
CA GLU A 480 -14.03 -4.91 18.15
C GLU A 480 -15.11 -3.95 18.73
N ALA A 481 -16.31 -4.44 19.04
CA ALA A 481 -17.38 -3.60 19.58
C ALA A 481 -17.15 -3.20 21.04
N HIS A 482 -16.57 -4.09 21.84
CA HIS A 482 -16.41 -3.90 23.29
C HIS A 482 -14.95 -3.86 23.71
N ASN A 483 -14.61 -2.92 24.60
CA ASN A 483 -13.31 -2.88 25.25
C ASN A 483 -13.29 -3.82 26.47
N LEU A 484 -12.47 -4.86 26.42
CA LEU A 484 -12.39 -5.92 27.42
C LEU A 484 -11.19 -5.80 28.36
N ILE A 485 -10.47 -4.66 28.38
CA ILE A 485 -9.28 -4.45 29.22
C ILE A 485 -9.55 -4.75 30.70
N GLU A 486 -10.66 -4.24 31.24
CA GLU A 486 -11.02 -4.43 32.65
C GLU A 486 -11.43 -5.88 32.95
N LYS A 487 -11.99 -6.58 31.95
CA LYS A 487 -12.41 -7.98 32.09
C LYS A 487 -11.23 -8.95 32.03
N TYR A 488 -10.22 -8.66 31.20
CA TYR A 488 -9.06 -9.52 30.96
C TYR A 488 -7.73 -8.76 31.11
N PRO A 489 -7.40 -8.22 32.31
CA PRO A 489 -6.21 -7.39 32.52
C PRO A 489 -4.90 -8.14 32.25
N GLY A 490 -4.84 -9.44 32.55
CA GLY A 490 -3.65 -10.27 32.29
C GLY A 490 -3.36 -10.48 30.82
N ILE A 491 -4.39 -10.68 29.99
CA ILE A 491 -4.24 -10.78 28.51
C ILE A 491 -3.77 -9.45 27.93
N SER A 492 -4.39 -8.35 28.39
CA SER A 492 -4.01 -7.01 27.99
C SER A 492 -2.56 -6.68 28.32
N ALA A 493 -2.11 -7.01 29.54
CA ALA A 493 -0.74 -6.81 29.97
C ALA A 493 0.26 -7.61 29.13
N LYS A 494 -0.03 -8.89 28.83
CA LYS A 494 0.81 -9.74 27.98
C LYS A 494 0.96 -9.16 26.57
N LEU A 495 -0.15 -8.82 25.91
CA LEU A 495 -0.10 -8.28 24.55
C LEU A 495 0.61 -6.91 24.50
N LYS A 496 0.39 -6.07 25.53
CA LYS A 496 1.09 -4.80 25.64
C LYS A 496 2.60 -5.00 25.76
N ASP A 497 3.05 -5.93 26.62
CA ASP A 497 4.48 -6.22 26.80
C ASP A 497 5.14 -6.73 25.50
N GLU A 498 4.49 -7.66 24.80
CA GLU A 498 5.00 -8.16 23.51
C GLU A 498 5.07 -7.04 22.44
N MET A 499 4.08 -6.15 22.43
CA MET A 499 4.09 -5.00 21.52
C MET A 499 5.21 -4.01 21.86
N GLU A 500 5.43 -3.73 23.14
CA GLU A 500 6.51 -2.84 23.60
C GLU A 500 7.90 -3.43 23.30
N LYS A 501 8.08 -4.75 23.36
CA LYS A 501 9.30 -5.44 22.91
C LYS A 501 9.55 -5.18 21.41
N LYS A 502 8.51 -5.32 20.57
CA LYS A 502 8.65 -5.06 19.13
C LYS A 502 8.93 -3.58 18.85
N ILE A 503 8.29 -2.66 19.56
CA ILE A 503 8.57 -1.22 19.44
C ILE A 503 10.03 -0.91 19.80
N LYS A 504 10.55 -1.50 20.90
CA LYS A 504 11.96 -1.35 21.27
C LYS A 504 12.91 -1.91 20.22
N GLU A 505 12.60 -3.07 19.63
CA GLU A 505 13.38 -3.63 18.51
C GLU A 505 13.45 -2.66 17.32
N LEU A 506 12.33 -2.01 17.02
CA LEU A 506 12.27 -1.03 15.92
C LEU A 506 13.02 0.29 16.23
N ASP A 507 13.21 0.65 17.50
CA ASP A 507 13.87 1.91 17.92
C ASP A 507 15.34 1.72 18.34
N LEU A 508 15.87 0.50 18.37
CA LEU A 508 17.23 0.23 18.84
C LEU A 508 18.29 0.99 18.03
N GLY A 509 18.98 1.90 18.70
CA GLY A 509 20.20 2.54 18.24
C GLY A 509 20.09 3.40 16.97
N ASN A 510 18.96 4.07 16.73
CA ASN A 510 18.65 4.77 15.48
C ASN A 510 18.55 3.86 14.24
N ASN A 511 18.49 2.54 14.43
CA ASN A 511 18.41 1.56 13.35
C ASN A 511 16.96 1.19 13.02
N LYS A 512 16.08 2.19 12.85
CA LYS A 512 14.67 1.95 12.47
C LYS A 512 14.53 1.12 11.20
N ARG A 513 15.51 1.21 10.31
CA ARG A 513 15.55 0.42 9.07
C ARG A 513 15.99 -1.03 9.28
N GLY A 514 16.38 -1.44 10.51
CA GLY A 514 16.73 -2.82 10.83
C GLY A 514 17.87 -3.37 9.98
N TRP A 515 18.90 -2.56 9.77
CA TRP A 515 20.16 -3.02 9.15
C TRP A 515 20.88 -3.98 10.09
N VAL A 516 21.42 -5.06 9.55
CA VAL A 516 22.21 -6.06 10.26
C VAL A 516 23.67 -5.86 9.82
N GLU A 517 24.58 -5.63 10.80
CA GLU A 517 26.01 -5.45 10.56
C GLU A 517 26.73 -6.77 10.25
#